data_0f3a711468251a508aa135e0811748aa
#
_entry.id   0f3a711468251a508aa135e0811748aa
#
_cell.length_a   1.000
_cell.length_b   1.000
_cell.length_c   1.000
_cell.angle_alpha   90.00
_cell.angle_beta   90.00
_cell.angle_gamma   90.00
#
_symmetry.space_group_name_H-M   'P 1'
#
loop_
_entity.id
_entity.type
_entity.pdbx_description
1 polymer ?
#
loop_
_entity_poly.entity_id
_entity_poly.type
_entity_poly.pdbx_seq_one_letter_code
_entity_poly.pdbx_strand_id
1 'polypeptide(L)'
;GPKGGFFDTSAHVLKKRLKDYNINAEVINREDTIKIVDDINDNKKNIHVGFVAQDLKNAQFKNVEALGSLILEPLFIFYRKDLELNSLADFKGLKVGIGPENSGTRLLAETILDLYGVNSKNTTFIDQTHSIHFDMMEKGELDVGFFLLPANNQFVFKLGTNPNLKIFSLKNSKAISRRFDYLYPEIVQEGGFDLRNNI
;
A
#
# COMPACT_ATOMS: atom_id res chain seq x y z
N GLY A 1 -4.54 -6.35 -9.90
CA GLY A 1 -5.08 -5.17 -9.23
C GLY A 1 -6.42 -4.75 -9.81
N PRO A 2 -7.15 -3.84 -9.17
CA PRO A 2 -8.41 -3.32 -9.67
C PRO A 2 -8.22 -2.60 -11.01
N LYS A 3 -9.27 -2.58 -11.82
CA LYS A 3 -9.26 -1.95 -13.13
C LYS A 3 -8.97 -0.45 -13.03
N GLY A 4 -8.07 0.06 -13.86
CA GLY A 4 -7.61 1.45 -13.82
C GLY A 4 -6.55 1.75 -12.74
N GLY A 5 -6.20 0.80 -11.89
CA GLY A 5 -5.12 0.93 -10.93
C GLY A 5 -3.73 0.75 -11.55
N PHE A 6 -2.68 0.97 -10.72
CA PHE A 6 -1.29 0.86 -11.16
C PHE A 6 -0.96 -0.50 -11.80
N PHE A 7 -1.35 -1.60 -11.18
CA PHE A 7 -1.08 -2.94 -11.71
C PHE A 7 -1.83 -3.22 -13.02
N ASP A 8 -3.05 -2.73 -13.16
CA ASP A 8 -3.80 -2.83 -14.41
C ASP A 8 -3.10 -2.07 -15.54
N THR A 9 -2.69 -0.84 -15.29
CA THR A 9 -1.93 -0.02 -16.25
C THR A 9 -0.61 -0.71 -16.61
N SER A 10 0.13 -1.21 -15.63
CA SER A 10 1.39 -1.95 -15.84
C SER A 10 1.19 -3.22 -16.67
N ALA A 11 0.09 -3.96 -16.42
CA ALA A 11 -0.25 -5.15 -17.20
C ALA A 11 -0.55 -4.82 -18.66
N HIS A 12 -1.22 -3.70 -18.92
CA HIS A 12 -1.46 -3.25 -20.30
C HIS A 12 -0.18 -2.80 -21.01
N VAL A 13 0.76 -2.17 -20.30
CA VAL A 13 2.08 -1.85 -20.84
C VAL A 13 2.86 -3.12 -21.16
N LEU A 14 2.88 -4.10 -20.24
CA LEU A 14 3.53 -5.40 -20.47
C LEU A 14 2.90 -6.13 -21.66
N LYS A 15 1.57 -6.21 -21.73
CA LYS A 15 0.85 -6.79 -22.87
C LYS A 15 1.28 -6.17 -24.20
N LYS A 16 1.43 -4.84 -24.27
CA LYS A 16 1.89 -4.14 -25.46
C LYS A 16 3.32 -4.54 -25.83
N ARG A 17 4.22 -4.63 -24.85
CA ARG A 17 5.62 -5.02 -25.08
C ARG A 17 5.78 -6.47 -25.49
N LEU A 18 4.99 -7.38 -24.93
CA LEU A 18 5.03 -8.80 -25.30
C LEU A 18 4.69 -9.03 -26.78
N LYS A 19 3.89 -8.17 -27.39
CA LYS A 19 3.61 -8.22 -28.84
C LYS A 19 4.87 -8.03 -29.69
N ASP A 20 5.84 -7.23 -29.25
CA ASP A 20 7.10 -7.00 -29.94
C ASP A 20 7.94 -8.31 -30.02
N TYR A 21 7.62 -9.28 -29.18
CA TYR A 21 8.24 -10.63 -29.13
C TYR A 21 7.31 -11.73 -29.65
N ASN A 22 6.24 -11.38 -30.39
CA ASN A 22 5.23 -12.31 -30.90
C ASN A 22 4.47 -13.09 -29.81
N ILE A 23 4.40 -12.55 -28.58
CA ILE A 23 3.64 -13.14 -27.47
C ILE A 23 2.30 -12.41 -27.35
N ASN A 24 1.20 -13.16 -27.51
CA ASN A 24 -0.15 -12.66 -27.28
C ASN A 24 -0.53 -12.88 -25.81
N ALA A 25 -0.81 -11.80 -25.10
CA ALA A 25 -1.22 -11.83 -23.69
C ALA A 25 -2.62 -11.24 -23.51
N GLU A 26 -3.35 -11.75 -22.55
CA GLU A 26 -4.63 -11.21 -22.09
C GLU A 26 -4.44 -10.66 -20.67
N VAL A 27 -5.08 -9.53 -20.36
CA VAL A 27 -5.06 -8.94 -19.01
C VAL A 27 -6.32 -9.34 -18.28
N ILE A 28 -6.13 -10.00 -17.12
CA ILE A 28 -7.21 -10.41 -16.24
C ILE A 28 -7.07 -9.67 -14.92
N ASN A 29 -8.04 -8.84 -14.58
CA ASN A 29 -8.03 -8.09 -13.35
C ASN A 29 -8.44 -8.95 -12.14
N ARG A 30 -7.74 -8.74 -11.03
CA ARG A 30 -8.07 -9.28 -9.71
C ARG A 30 -7.89 -8.17 -8.68
N GLU A 31 -8.78 -8.08 -7.72
CA GLU A 31 -8.69 -7.07 -6.65
C GLU A 31 -7.76 -7.51 -5.53
N ASP A 32 -7.63 -8.81 -5.34
CA ASP A 32 -6.93 -9.46 -4.25
C ASP A 32 -5.53 -9.94 -4.69
N THR A 33 -4.48 -9.45 -4.02
CA THR A 33 -3.08 -9.84 -4.28
C THR A 33 -2.83 -11.32 -4.01
N ILE A 34 -3.42 -11.89 -2.95
CA ILE A 34 -3.26 -13.31 -2.60
C ILE A 34 -3.87 -14.16 -3.69
N LYS A 35 -5.06 -13.80 -4.15
CA LYS A 35 -5.75 -14.51 -5.22
C LYS A 35 -4.99 -14.48 -6.56
N ILE A 36 -4.23 -13.40 -6.84
CA ILE A 36 -3.37 -13.37 -8.02
C ILE A 36 -2.32 -14.48 -7.94
N VAL A 37 -1.69 -14.62 -6.79
CA VAL A 37 -0.63 -15.63 -6.60
C VAL A 37 -1.21 -17.04 -6.55
N ASP A 38 -2.35 -17.25 -5.91
CA ASP A 38 -3.06 -18.52 -5.92
C ASP A 38 -3.44 -18.93 -7.36
N ASP A 39 -3.94 -17.99 -8.15
CA ASP A 39 -4.30 -18.23 -9.54
C ASP A 39 -3.07 -18.59 -10.40
N ILE A 40 -1.89 -18.02 -10.14
CA ILE A 40 -0.63 -18.38 -10.82
C ILE A 40 -0.15 -19.76 -10.34
N ASN A 41 -0.25 -20.04 -9.05
CA ASN A 41 0.18 -21.31 -8.46
C ASN A 41 -0.67 -22.50 -8.91
N ASP A 42 -1.92 -22.26 -9.35
CA ASP A 42 -2.83 -23.26 -9.88
C ASP A 42 -2.65 -23.42 -11.40
N ASN A 43 -1.91 -24.44 -11.80
CA ASN A 43 -1.64 -24.76 -13.21
C ASN A 43 -2.91 -24.94 -14.07
N LYS A 44 -4.09 -25.10 -13.47
CA LYS A 44 -5.37 -25.24 -14.19
C LYS A 44 -5.97 -23.91 -14.62
N LYS A 45 -5.51 -22.79 -14.02
CA LYS A 45 -6.08 -21.47 -14.26
C LYS A 45 -5.50 -20.72 -15.46
N ASN A 46 -4.46 -21.25 -16.07
CA ASN A 46 -3.79 -20.66 -17.24
C ASN A 46 -3.40 -19.18 -17.04
N ILE A 47 -2.97 -18.82 -15.79
CA ILE A 47 -2.41 -17.53 -15.43
C ILE A 47 -0.89 -17.68 -15.32
N HIS A 48 -0.14 -16.91 -16.09
CA HIS A 48 1.30 -17.12 -16.22
C HIS A 48 2.13 -16.06 -15.47
N VAL A 49 1.64 -14.83 -15.37
CA VAL A 49 2.34 -13.69 -14.75
C VAL A 49 1.35 -12.84 -13.96
N GLY A 50 1.77 -12.32 -12.82
CA GLY A 50 0.97 -11.40 -12.02
C GLY A 50 1.81 -10.31 -11.37
N PHE A 51 1.21 -9.15 -11.14
CA PHE A 51 1.78 -8.07 -10.35
C PHE A 51 1.24 -8.17 -8.94
N VAL A 52 2.12 -8.15 -7.97
CA VAL A 52 1.78 -8.24 -6.55
C VAL A 52 2.50 -7.15 -5.78
N ALA A 53 1.83 -6.60 -4.78
CA ALA A 53 2.45 -5.71 -3.80
C ALA A 53 2.87 -6.57 -2.61
N GLN A 54 4.12 -6.59 -2.27
CA GLN A 54 4.71 -7.29 -1.13
C GLN A 54 5.30 -8.68 -1.39
N ASP A 55 6.17 -9.04 -0.47
CA ASP A 55 6.71 -10.38 -0.33
C ASP A 55 5.68 -11.29 0.37
N LEU A 56 5.29 -12.33 -0.33
CA LEU A 56 4.37 -13.35 0.17
C LEU A 56 5.15 -14.57 0.74
N LYS A 57 6.31 -14.34 1.36
CA LYS A 57 7.21 -15.40 1.87
C LYS A 57 6.56 -16.44 2.78
N ASN A 58 5.45 -16.08 3.44
CA ASN A 58 4.76 -17.01 4.34
C ASN A 58 3.77 -17.93 3.59
N ALA A 59 3.53 -17.70 2.32
CA ALA A 59 2.70 -18.55 1.50
C ALA A 59 3.58 -19.57 0.77
N GLN A 60 3.33 -20.86 1.01
CA GLN A 60 4.06 -21.95 0.35
C GLN A 60 3.57 -22.13 -1.10
N PHE A 61 4.07 -21.29 -1.99
CA PHE A 61 3.80 -21.43 -3.42
C PHE A 61 4.87 -22.34 -4.04
N LYS A 62 4.46 -23.46 -4.61
CA LYS A 62 5.38 -24.45 -5.21
C LYS A 62 5.74 -24.13 -6.66
N ASN A 63 4.84 -23.41 -7.36
CA ASN A 63 4.93 -23.19 -8.81
C ASN A 63 5.04 -21.70 -9.17
N VAL A 64 5.49 -20.85 -8.24
CA VAL A 64 5.59 -19.41 -8.44
C VAL A 64 7.01 -18.94 -8.17
N GLU A 65 7.55 -18.17 -9.09
CA GLU A 65 8.88 -17.53 -8.97
C GLU A 65 8.72 -16.02 -9.15
N ALA A 66 9.50 -15.24 -8.38
CA ALA A 66 9.59 -13.80 -8.55
C ALA A 66 10.54 -13.46 -9.70
N LEU A 67 10.03 -12.77 -10.71
CA LEU A 67 10.84 -12.31 -11.86
C LEU A 67 11.65 -11.04 -11.54
N GLY A 68 11.20 -10.25 -10.57
CA GLY A 68 11.87 -9.03 -10.15
C GLY A 68 10.92 -7.99 -9.55
N SER A 69 11.49 -6.92 -9.02
CA SER A 69 10.74 -5.77 -8.51
C SER A 69 10.64 -4.70 -9.59
N LEU A 70 9.45 -4.15 -9.81
CA LEU A 70 9.20 -3.09 -10.79
C LEU A 70 9.41 -1.70 -10.22
N ILE A 71 8.88 -1.46 -9.03
CA ILE A 71 8.96 -0.19 -8.32
C ILE A 71 8.99 -0.43 -6.82
N LEU A 72 9.48 0.57 -6.10
CA LEU A 72 9.24 0.73 -4.68
C LEU A 72 7.99 1.62 -4.51
N GLU A 73 7.03 1.14 -3.74
CA GLU A 73 5.78 1.86 -3.48
C GLU A 73 5.81 2.35 -2.03
N PRO A 74 5.88 3.67 -1.79
CA PRO A 74 5.93 4.20 -0.44
C PRO A 74 4.64 3.96 0.32
N LEU A 75 4.76 3.64 1.61
CA LEU A 75 3.65 3.66 2.55
C LEU A 75 3.60 5.01 3.23
N PHE A 76 2.58 5.81 2.89
CA PHE A 76 2.28 7.06 3.58
C PHE A 76 1.28 6.80 4.70
N ILE A 77 1.50 7.43 5.85
CA ILE A 77 0.58 7.41 6.98
C ILE A 77 0.22 8.87 7.29
N PHE A 78 -1.03 9.24 7.06
CA PHE A 78 -1.54 10.55 7.40
C PHE A 78 -2.43 10.49 8.61
N TYR A 79 -2.46 11.54 9.41
CA TYR A 79 -3.30 11.63 10.60
C TYR A 79 -3.80 13.05 10.84
N ARG A 80 -4.87 13.18 11.60
CA ARG A 80 -5.46 14.48 11.95
C ARG A 80 -4.51 15.29 12.79
N LYS A 81 -4.35 16.57 12.44
CA LYS A 81 -3.38 17.49 13.06
C LYS A 81 -3.64 17.76 14.54
N ASP A 82 -4.88 17.64 15.00
CA ASP A 82 -5.29 17.82 16.39
C ASP A 82 -4.89 16.66 17.32
N LEU A 83 -4.39 15.55 16.74
CA LEU A 83 -3.87 14.43 17.49
C LEU A 83 -2.37 14.59 17.78
N GLU A 84 -1.94 14.16 18.96
CA GLU A 84 -0.54 14.07 19.33
C GLU A 84 -0.08 12.60 19.26
N LEU A 85 0.50 12.22 18.12
CA LEU A 85 0.96 10.86 17.86
C LEU A 85 2.48 10.83 17.73
N ASN A 86 3.14 10.06 18.58
CA ASN A 86 4.60 9.93 18.62
C ASN A 86 5.09 8.52 18.26
N SER A 87 4.21 7.54 18.40
CA SER A 87 4.45 6.13 18.15
C SER A 87 3.22 5.49 17.52
N LEU A 88 3.41 4.38 16.80
CA LEU A 88 2.28 3.57 16.34
C LEU A 88 1.43 3.01 17.50
N ALA A 89 2.01 2.86 18.70
CA ALA A 89 1.26 2.46 19.89
C ALA A 89 0.15 3.45 20.28
N ASP A 90 0.29 4.72 19.89
CA ASP A 90 -0.69 5.79 20.14
C ASP A 90 -1.95 5.66 19.27
N PHE A 91 -1.96 4.74 18.30
CA PHE A 91 -3.12 4.49 17.44
C PHE A 91 -4.21 3.66 18.13
N LYS A 92 -3.95 3.14 19.34
CA LYS A 92 -4.95 2.43 20.14
C LYS A 92 -6.15 3.34 20.45
N GLY A 93 -7.35 2.83 20.24
CA GLY A 93 -8.60 3.56 20.44
C GLY A 93 -9.01 4.45 19.26
N LEU A 94 -8.17 4.64 18.24
CA LEU A 94 -8.45 5.48 17.09
C LEU A 94 -9.17 4.71 15.97
N LYS A 95 -9.73 5.47 15.01
CA LYS A 95 -10.24 4.97 13.75
C LYS A 95 -9.12 5.00 12.71
N VAL A 96 -8.64 3.83 12.29
CA VAL A 96 -7.48 3.67 11.43
C VAL A 96 -7.88 3.02 10.10
N GLY A 97 -7.72 3.74 9.01
CA GLY A 97 -7.93 3.24 7.66
C GLY A 97 -6.73 2.40 7.20
N ILE A 98 -6.93 1.12 7.01
CA ILE A 98 -5.85 0.16 6.69
C ILE A 98 -5.95 -0.45 5.30
N GLY A 99 -6.91 -0.01 4.48
CA GLY A 99 -7.17 -0.56 3.14
C GLY A 99 -8.12 -1.74 3.13
N PRO A 100 -8.62 -2.12 1.95
CA PRO A 100 -9.54 -3.23 1.77
C PRO A 100 -8.95 -4.57 2.24
N GLU A 101 -9.81 -5.52 2.55
CA GLU A 101 -9.41 -6.88 2.89
C GLU A 101 -8.51 -7.49 1.80
N ASN A 102 -7.46 -8.18 2.21
CA ASN A 102 -6.44 -8.81 1.33
C ASN A 102 -5.69 -7.84 0.40
N SER A 103 -5.81 -6.53 0.60
CA SER A 103 -4.98 -5.55 -0.14
C SER A 103 -3.57 -5.48 0.43
N GLY A 104 -2.61 -5.05 -0.42
CA GLY A 104 -1.23 -4.82 0.00
C GLY A 104 -1.13 -3.79 1.14
N THR A 105 -1.95 -2.74 1.11
CA THR A 105 -2.01 -1.74 2.17
C THR A 105 -2.40 -2.36 3.50
N ARG A 106 -3.45 -3.19 3.54
CA ARG A 106 -3.91 -3.84 4.76
C ARG A 106 -2.87 -4.79 5.34
N LEU A 107 -2.33 -5.68 4.50
CA LEU A 107 -1.31 -6.64 4.93
C LEU A 107 -0.10 -5.93 5.56
N LEU A 108 0.36 -4.84 4.94
CA LEU A 108 1.49 -4.08 5.45
C LEU A 108 1.13 -3.29 6.71
N ALA A 109 -0.04 -2.63 6.74
CA ALA A 109 -0.51 -1.89 7.90
C ALA A 109 -0.65 -2.79 9.13
N GLU A 110 -1.35 -3.93 9.00
CA GLU A 110 -1.50 -4.90 10.09
C GLU A 110 -0.15 -5.44 10.56
N THR A 111 0.76 -5.77 9.64
CA THR A 111 2.11 -6.25 9.97
C THR A 111 2.89 -5.23 10.80
N ILE A 112 2.86 -3.96 10.41
CA ILE A 112 3.59 -2.91 11.12
C ILE A 112 2.91 -2.56 12.46
N LEU A 113 1.58 -2.47 12.49
CA LEU A 113 0.80 -2.16 13.68
C LEU A 113 0.94 -3.23 14.77
N ASP A 114 0.98 -4.51 14.37
CA ASP A 114 1.14 -5.63 15.31
C ASP A 114 2.47 -5.59 16.08
N LEU A 115 3.54 -5.06 15.47
CA LEU A 115 4.83 -4.84 16.15
C LEU A 115 4.71 -3.91 17.38
N TYR A 116 3.67 -3.09 17.43
CA TYR A 116 3.39 -2.14 18.52
C TYR A 116 2.18 -2.55 19.35
N GLY A 117 1.67 -3.75 19.12
CA GLY A 117 0.50 -4.28 19.84
C GLY A 117 -0.79 -3.54 19.52
N VAL A 118 -0.90 -2.97 18.32
CA VAL A 118 -2.10 -2.32 17.79
C VAL A 118 -2.82 -3.28 16.85
N ASN A 119 -4.07 -3.62 17.17
CA ASN A 119 -4.85 -4.61 16.44
C ASN A 119 -6.35 -4.37 16.60
N SER A 120 -7.18 -5.16 15.93
CA SER A 120 -8.64 -5.02 15.95
C SER A 120 -9.33 -5.15 17.31
N LYS A 121 -8.62 -5.62 18.34
CA LYS A 121 -9.16 -5.70 19.73
C LYS A 121 -9.07 -4.36 20.47
N ASN A 122 -8.16 -3.48 20.05
CA ASN A 122 -7.89 -2.22 20.73
C ASN A 122 -7.93 -0.99 19.80
N THR A 123 -8.27 -1.16 18.52
CA THR A 123 -8.29 -0.11 17.50
C THR A 123 -9.41 -0.39 16.52
N THR A 124 -10.11 0.63 16.05
CA THR A 124 -11.16 0.48 15.03
C THR A 124 -10.52 0.52 13.65
N PHE A 125 -10.39 -0.62 13.00
CA PHE A 125 -9.90 -0.70 11.63
C PHE A 125 -11.03 -0.47 10.64
N ILE A 126 -10.77 0.41 9.66
CA ILE A 126 -11.67 0.73 8.55
C ILE A 126 -11.07 0.14 7.28
N ASP A 127 -11.78 -0.79 6.66
CA ASP A 127 -11.31 -1.59 5.51
C ASP A 127 -11.93 -1.10 4.19
N GLN A 128 -11.71 0.16 3.89
CA GLN A 128 -12.23 0.80 2.68
C GLN A 128 -11.12 1.10 1.67
N THR A 129 -11.50 1.45 0.43
CA THR A 129 -10.55 1.86 -0.62
C THR A 129 -9.84 3.16 -0.27
N HIS A 130 -8.70 3.41 -0.90
CA HIS A 130 -7.95 4.67 -0.72
C HIS A 130 -8.79 5.91 -1.03
N SER A 131 -9.69 5.85 -2.02
CA SER A 131 -10.60 6.96 -2.33
C SER A 131 -11.56 7.26 -1.17
N ILE A 132 -12.14 6.23 -0.57
CA ILE A 132 -13.06 6.39 0.57
C ILE A 132 -12.28 6.88 1.79
N HIS A 133 -11.09 6.31 2.07
CA HIS A 133 -10.23 6.80 3.15
C HIS A 133 -9.83 8.26 2.95
N PHE A 134 -9.51 8.67 1.71
CA PHE A 134 -9.24 10.06 1.39
C PHE A 134 -10.43 10.96 1.75
N ASP A 135 -11.64 10.62 1.30
CA ASP A 135 -12.84 11.38 1.59
C ASP A 135 -13.15 11.45 3.11
N MET A 136 -12.94 10.35 3.84
CA MET A 136 -13.10 10.30 5.30
C MET A 136 -12.08 11.17 6.03
N MET A 137 -10.81 11.18 5.57
CA MET A 137 -9.77 12.05 6.12
C MET A 137 -10.11 13.52 5.91
N GLU A 138 -10.56 13.90 4.71
CA GLU A 138 -10.99 15.26 4.39
C GLU A 138 -12.14 15.75 5.28
N LYS A 139 -13.06 14.86 5.63
CA LYS A 139 -14.22 15.14 6.50
C LYS A 139 -13.90 15.04 8.00
N GLY A 140 -12.69 14.59 8.38
CA GLY A 140 -12.33 14.34 9.77
C GLY A 140 -13.04 13.12 10.40
N GLU A 141 -13.54 12.21 9.58
CA GLU A 141 -14.23 10.98 10.00
C GLU A 141 -13.28 9.82 10.27
N LEU A 142 -12.02 9.94 9.80
CA LEU A 142 -10.92 9.01 9.98
C LEU A 142 -9.77 9.70 10.71
N ASP A 143 -9.25 9.08 11.77
CA ASP A 143 -8.19 9.66 12.59
C ASP A 143 -6.80 9.46 11.96
N VAL A 144 -6.57 8.26 11.39
CA VAL A 144 -5.31 7.87 10.74
C VAL A 144 -5.64 7.10 9.47
N GLY A 145 -4.91 7.34 8.38
CA GLY A 145 -5.05 6.61 7.12
C GLY A 145 -3.71 6.09 6.61
N PHE A 146 -3.66 4.82 6.24
CA PHE A 146 -2.55 4.17 5.56
C PHE A 146 -2.78 4.18 4.05
N PHE A 147 -1.77 4.63 3.29
CA PHE A 147 -1.83 4.77 1.84
C PHE A 147 -0.56 4.18 1.22
N LEU A 148 -0.65 2.95 0.74
CA LEU A 148 0.40 2.34 -0.09
C LEU A 148 0.11 2.75 -1.53
N LEU A 149 0.78 3.80 -2.00
CA LEU A 149 0.53 4.45 -3.28
C LEU A 149 1.83 4.99 -3.87
N PRO A 150 1.95 5.05 -5.19
CA PRO A 150 3.06 5.75 -5.84
C PRO A 150 3.19 7.20 -5.35
N ALA A 151 4.42 7.68 -5.18
CA ALA A 151 4.70 9.01 -4.64
C ALA A 151 4.05 10.16 -5.45
N ASN A 152 3.83 9.96 -6.75
CA ASN A 152 3.16 10.92 -7.64
C ASN A 152 1.64 10.78 -7.68
N ASN A 153 1.04 10.04 -6.76
CA ASN A 153 -0.41 9.88 -6.70
C ASN A 153 -1.09 11.16 -6.21
N GLN A 154 -2.18 11.56 -6.88
CA GLN A 154 -2.89 12.80 -6.54
C GLN A 154 -3.47 12.83 -5.11
N PHE A 155 -3.87 11.68 -4.54
CA PHE A 155 -4.36 11.63 -3.16
C PHE A 155 -3.24 11.94 -2.18
N VAL A 156 -2.02 11.44 -2.42
CA VAL A 156 -0.85 11.70 -1.58
C VAL A 156 -0.54 13.20 -1.54
N PHE A 157 -0.54 13.88 -2.70
CA PHE A 157 -0.35 15.33 -2.76
C PHE A 157 -1.44 16.10 -2.04
N LYS A 158 -2.71 15.77 -2.26
CA LYS A 158 -3.83 16.43 -1.60
C LYS A 158 -3.80 16.25 -0.08
N LEU A 159 -3.50 15.04 0.41
CA LEU A 159 -3.36 14.79 1.85
C LEU A 159 -2.15 15.51 2.43
N GLY A 160 -1.00 15.49 1.74
CA GLY A 160 0.23 16.14 2.18
C GLY A 160 0.12 17.66 2.27
N THR A 161 -0.70 18.30 1.43
CA THR A 161 -0.95 19.75 1.43
C THR A 161 -2.17 20.16 2.25
N ASN A 162 -2.92 19.22 2.83
CA ASN A 162 -4.09 19.53 3.65
C ASN A 162 -3.65 20.11 5.00
N PRO A 163 -4.08 21.36 5.36
CA PRO A 163 -3.64 22.00 6.60
C PRO A 163 -4.15 21.33 7.88
N ASN A 164 -5.15 20.45 7.78
CA ASN A 164 -5.74 19.72 8.90
C ASN A 164 -5.12 18.35 9.14
N LEU A 165 -4.16 17.95 8.28
CA LEU A 165 -3.49 16.66 8.36
C LEU A 165 -1.98 16.83 8.60
N LYS A 166 -1.36 15.77 9.08
CA LYS A 166 0.09 15.62 9.19
C LYS A 166 0.49 14.26 8.66
N ILE A 167 1.70 14.17 8.13
CA ILE A 167 2.34 12.88 7.82
C ILE A 167 2.96 12.31 9.10
N PHE A 168 2.73 11.03 9.35
CA PHE A 168 3.33 10.33 10.48
C PHE A 168 4.72 9.82 10.12
N SER A 169 5.72 10.27 10.87
CA SER A 169 7.10 9.83 10.70
C SER A 169 7.38 8.56 11.52
N LEU A 170 7.69 7.45 10.84
CA LEU A 170 8.13 6.21 11.46
C LEU A 170 9.59 6.34 11.93
N LYS A 171 9.80 6.84 13.16
CA LYS A 171 11.15 7.03 13.75
C LYS A 171 12.01 5.75 13.73
N ASN A 172 11.39 4.58 13.83
CA ASN A 172 12.04 3.27 13.84
C ASN A 172 12.05 2.57 12.47
N SER A 173 11.83 3.30 11.37
CA SER A 173 11.76 2.73 10.01
C SER A 173 12.96 1.83 9.66
N LYS A 174 14.18 2.24 10.03
CA LYS A 174 15.40 1.43 9.85
C LYS A 174 15.40 0.13 10.65
N ALA A 175 14.81 0.11 11.84
CA ALA A 175 14.71 -1.10 12.66
C ALA A 175 13.62 -2.04 12.12
N ILE A 176 12.54 -1.49 11.59
CA ILE A 176 11.47 -2.25 10.93
C ILE A 176 12.02 -2.90 9.65
N SER A 177 12.71 -2.14 8.80
CA SER A 177 13.26 -2.67 7.54
C SER A 177 14.30 -3.79 7.73
N ARG A 178 14.96 -3.86 8.90
CA ARG A 178 15.84 -5.00 9.23
C ARG A 178 15.09 -6.29 9.56
N ARG A 179 13.82 -6.21 9.88
CA ARG A 179 12.96 -7.38 10.17
C ARG A 179 12.27 -7.93 8.92
N PHE A 180 12.08 -7.05 7.93
CA PHE A 180 11.38 -7.36 6.69
C PHE A 180 12.25 -6.92 5.52
N ASP A 181 12.88 -7.85 4.86
CA ASP A 181 13.86 -7.62 3.79
C ASP A 181 13.26 -7.01 2.50
N TYR A 182 11.94 -6.96 2.40
CA TYR A 182 11.22 -6.26 1.32
C TYR A 182 10.87 -4.81 1.66
N LEU A 183 11.15 -4.34 2.90
CA LEU A 183 10.91 -2.96 3.32
C LEU A 183 12.20 -2.15 3.34
N TYR A 184 12.11 -0.94 2.81
CA TYR A 184 13.19 0.03 2.82
C TYR A 184 12.73 1.32 3.49
N PRO A 185 13.56 1.97 4.33
CA PRO A 185 13.23 3.26 4.90
C PRO A 185 13.26 4.31 3.78
N GLU A 186 12.19 5.10 3.68
CA GLU A 186 12.08 6.21 2.74
C GLU A 186 11.88 7.51 3.52
N ILE A 187 12.38 8.61 2.99
CA ILE A 187 12.29 9.94 3.60
C ILE A 187 11.57 10.86 2.64
N VAL A 188 10.44 11.40 3.10
CA VAL A 188 9.79 12.51 2.41
C VAL A 188 10.62 13.77 2.69
N GLN A 189 11.23 14.33 1.64
CA GLN A 189 12.04 15.53 1.74
C GLN A 189 11.16 16.76 2.02
N GLU A 190 11.77 17.79 2.65
CA GLU A 190 11.13 19.10 2.76
C GLU A 190 10.73 19.61 1.37
N GLY A 191 9.53 20.18 1.26
CA GLY A 191 8.96 20.58 -0.02
C GLY A 191 8.46 19.42 -0.90
N GLY A 192 8.45 18.17 -0.37
CA GLY A 192 8.08 16.99 -1.14
C GLY A 192 6.64 16.99 -1.66
N PHE A 193 5.74 17.72 -0.99
CA PHE A 193 4.36 17.91 -1.43
C PHE A 193 4.11 19.29 -2.05
N ASP A 194 4.79 20.33 -1.57
CA ASP A 194 4.69 21.70 -2.11
C ASP A 194 6.01 22.46 -1.89
N LEU A 195 6.77 22.62 -2.96
CA LEU A 195 8.05 23.34 -2.95
C LEU A 195 7.92 24.82 -2.57
N ARG A 196 6.78 25.46 -2.87
CA ARG A 196 6.58 26.90 -2.61
C ARG A 196 6.34 27.17 -1.12
N ASN A 197 5.62 26.27 -0.48
CA ASN A 197 5.25 26.38 0.93
C ASN A 197 6.10 25.46 1.84
N ASN A 198 7.09 24.81 1.27
CA ASN A 198 8.02 23.88 1.96
C ASN A 198 7.28 22.76 2.72
N ILE A 199 6.19 22.23 2.12
CA ILE A 199 5.37 21.15 2.66
C ILE A 199 5.76 19.81 2.03
#